data_6d039b2654d09bd2ddcd422898bc3870
#
_entry.id   6d039b2654d09bd2ddcd422898bc3870
#
_cell.length_a   1.000
_cell.length_b   1.000
_cell.length_c   1.000
_cell.angle_alpha   90.00
_cell.angle_beta   90.00
_cell.angle_gamma   90.00
#
_symmetry.space_group_name_H-M   'P 1'
#
loop_
_entity.id
_entity.type
_entity.pdbx_description
1 polymer ?
#
loop_
_entity_poly.entity_id
_entity_poly.type
_entity_poly.pdbx_seq_one_letter_code
_entity_poly.pdbx_strand_id
1 'polypeptide(L)'
;MSLDIRDVLAPGVPDRTRLLLARDVVFHSPAADYSGRDDVAHLLPKIGQCLNGIEPLREFTTPGAGGDERQSVTTFTAEVGEESAFGTFVQHLDEDGQLTEATLLIRPLGVLKAAVSQMRDALSTDPLPSRR
;
A
#
# COMPACT_ATOMS: atom_id res chain seq x y z
N MET A 1 1.26 -0.61 17.46
CA MET A 1 0.02 -0.77 16.66
C MET A 1 0.35 -0.64 15.18
N SER A 2 -0.21 -1.50 14.36
CA SER A 2 -0.01 -1.42 12.91
C SER A 2 -1.27 -1.91 12.22
N LEU A 3 -1.43 -1.49 10.96
CA LEU A 3 -2.48 -2.02 10.11
C LEU A 3 -1.98 -3.29 9.42
N ASP A 4 -2.87 -4.25 9.25
CA ASP A 4 -2.55 -5.45 8.48
C ASP A 4 -2.46 -5.05 7.00
N ILE A 5 -1.35 -5.41 6.35
CA ILE A 5 -1.15 -5.10 4.92
C ILE A 5 -2.29 -5.65 4.06
N ARG A 6 -2.88 -6.77 4.45
CA ARG A 6 -4.00 -7.37 3.72
C ARG A 6 -5.24 -6.51 3.77
N ASP A 7 -5.44 -5.76 4.86
CA ASP A 7 -6.55 -4.83 4.97
C ASP A 7 -6.28 -3.54 4.18
N VAL A 8 -5.05 -3.05 4.25
CA VAL A 8 -4.65 -1.82 3.54
C VAL A 8 -4.77 -1.99 2.03
N LEU A 9 -4.36 -3.15 1.51
CA LEU A 9 -4.38 -3.44 0.08
C LEU A 9 -5.58 -4.30 -0.33
N ALA A 10 -6.59 -4.44 0.53
CA ALA A 10 -7.74 -5.28 0.23
C ALA A 10 -8.43 -4.82 -1.07
N PRO A 11 -8.63 -5.72 -2.04
CA PRO A 11 -9.42 -5.40 -3.22
C PRO A 11 -10.86 -5.09 -2.80
N GLY A 12 -11.43 -4.04 -3.38
CA GLY A 12 -12.80 -3.67 -3.04
C GLY A 12 -13.07 -2.21 -3.34
N VAL A 13 -14.06 -1.66 -2.64
CA VAL A 13 -14.45 -0.28 -2.88
C VAL A 13 -13.54 0.68 -2.12
N PRO A 14 -13.17 1.81 -2.74
CA PRO A 14 -12.29 2.80 -2.12
C PRO A 14 -12.78 3.35 -0.78
N ASP A 15 -14.10 3.36 -0.56
CA ASP A 15 -14.66 3.90 0.69
C ASP A 15 -14.19 3.15 1.93
N ARG A 16 -13.99 1.85 1.85
CA ARG A 16 -13.47 1.07 2.97
C ARG A 16 -12.01 1.43 3.26
N THR A 17 -11.22 1.57 2.19
CA THR A 17 -9.82 1.95 2.30
C THR A 17 -9.68 3.35 2.90
N ARG A 18 -10.55 4.29 2.51
CA ARG A 18 -10.51 5.67 3.03
C ARG A 18 -10.56 5.72 4.55
N LEU A 19 -11.28 4.80 5.18
CA LEU A 19 -11.41 4.79 6.63
C LEU A 19 -10.08 4.52 7.36
N LEU A 20 -9.12 3.94 6.67
CA LEU A 20 -7.80 3.64 7.23
C LEU A 20 -6.82 4.79 7.07
N LEU A 21 -7.13 5.78 6.25
CA LEU A 21 -6.20 6.79 5.79
C LEU A 21 -6.42 8.14 6.47
N ALA A 22 -5.33 8.79 6.86
CA ALA A 22 -5.37 10.18 7.24
C ALA A 22 -5.69 11.05 6.02
N ARG A 23 -6.22 12.25 6.26
CA ARG A 23 -6.64 13.15 5.19
C ARG A 23 -5.51 13.52 4.24
N ASP A 24 -4.33 13.73 4.76
CA ASP A 24 -3.13 14.15 4.03
C ASP A 24 -2.13 13.02 3.83
N VAL A 25 -2.60 11.78 3.78
CA VAL A 25 -1.77 10.60 3.60
C VAL A 25 -0.88 10.71 2.36
N VAL A 26 0.35 10.21 2.48
CA VAL A 26 1.29 10.11 1.37
C VAL A 26 1.65 8.64 1.20
N PHE A 27 1.58 8.18 -0.04
CA PHE A 27 1.94 6.79 -0.38
C PHE A 27 3.04 6.79 -1.43
N HIS A 28 4.14 6.10 -1.10
CA HIS A 28 5.28 5.91 -1.99
C HIS A 28 5.20 4.50 -2.56
N SER A 29 4.74 4.41 -3.81
CA SER A 29 4.76 3.14 -4.53
C SER A 29 6.14 2.90 -5.14
N PRO A 30 6.44 1.69 -5.60
CA PRO A 30 7.72 1.45 -6.26
C PRO A 30 7.95 2.32 -7.50
N ALA A 31 6.90 2.86 -8.09
CA ALA A 31 6.98 3.62 -9.34
C ALA A 31 6.81 5.13 -9.13
N ALA A 32 6.01 5.57 -8.17
CA ALA A 32 5.66 6.99 -8.02
C ALA A 32 5.09 7.28 -6.64
N ASP A 33 5.03 8.57 -6.31
CA ASP A 33 4.43 9.05 -5.06
C ASP A 33 3.01 9.55 -5.32
N TYR A 34 2.14 9.31 -4.35
CA TYR A 34 0.74 9.75 -4.39
C TYR A 34 0.40 10.41 -3.07
N SER A 35 -0.44 11.44 -3.11
CA SER A 35 -0.83 12.16 -1.90
C SER A 35 -2.32 12.46 -1.89
N GLY A 36 -2.87 12.56 -0.69
CA GLY A 36 -4.28 12.81 -0.49
C GLY A 36 -5.12 11.56 -0.38
N ARG A 37 -6.09 11.61 0.50
CA ARG A 37 -6.91 10.44 0.85
C ARG A 37 -7.63 9.85 -0.37
N ASP A 38 -8.17 10.69 -1.24
CA ASP A 38 -8.99 10.20 -2.34
C ASP A 38 -8.17 9.41 -3.36
N ASP A 39 -7.01 9.95 -3.76
CA ASP A 39 -6.14 9.27 -4.72
C ASP A 39 -5.57 8.00 -4.13
N VAL A 40 -5.09 8.04 -2.89
CA VAL A 40 -4.49 6.88 -2.25
C VAL A 40 -5.53 5.79 -2.03
N ALA A 41 -6.74 6.15 -1.60
CA ALA A 41 -7.83 5.18 -1.41
C ALA A 41 -8.26 4.53 -2.72
N HIS A 42 -8.12 5.25 -3.83
CA HIS A 42 -8.42 4.72 -5.16
C HIS A 42 -7.34 3.74 -5.63
N LEU A 43 -6.08 4.05 -5.29
CA LEU A 43 -4.92 3.30 -5.75
C LEU A 43 -4.72 1.98 -5.00
N LEU A 44 -4.81 1.99 -3.67
CA LEU A 44 -4.44 0.84 -2.85
C LEU A 44 -5.20 -0.46 -3.19
N PRO A 45 -6.53 -0.44 -3.38
CA PRO A 45 -7.23 -1.67 -3.77
C PRO A 45 -6.79 -2.21 -5.13
N LYS A 46 -6.39 -1.35 -6.06
CA LYS A 46 -5.89 -1.77 -7.37
C LYS A 46 -4.54 -2.47 -7.23
N ILE A 47 -3.68 -1.98 -6.35
CA ILE A 47 -2.43 -2.67 -6.03
C ILE A 47 -2.73 -4.06 -5.47
N GLY A 48 -3.71 -4.16 -4.58
CA GLY A 48 -4.12 -5.43 -4.01
C GLY A 48 -4.64 -6.42 -5.05
N GLN A 49 -5.21 -5.93 -6.15
CA GLN A 49 -5.62 -6.79 -7.26
C GLN A 49 -4.43 -7.35 -8.03
N CYS A 50 -3.31 -6.64 -8.03
CA CYS A 50 -2.10 -7.08 -8.72
C CYS A 50 -1.27 -8.05 -7.87
N LEU A 51 -1.36 -7.94 -6.55
CA LEU A 51 -0.60 -8.75 -5.61
C LEU A 51 -1.51 -9.82 -5.01
N ASN A 52 -1.47 -11.00 -5.57
CA ASN A 52 -2.33 -12.10 -5.13
C ASN A 52 -1.70 -12.85 -3.97
N GLY A 53 -2.53 -13.34 -3.06
CA GLY A 53 -2.08 -14.20 -1.98
C GLY A 53 -1.04 -13.57 -1.07
N ILE A 54 -1.24 -12.30 -0.71
CA ILE A 54 -0.32 -11.61 0.19
C ILE A 54 -0.22 -12.39 1.49
N GLU A 55 1.01 -12.76 1.87
CA GLU A 55 1.27 -13.49 3.10
C GLU A 55 2.34 -12.74 3.89
N PRO A 56 1.95 -12.10 5.01
CA PRO A 56 2.92 -11.45 5.88
C PRO A 56 3.90 -12.46 6.47
N LEU A 57 5.18 -12.12 6.48
CA LEU A 57 6.23 -12.99 7.01
C LEU A 57 6.69 -12.50 8.38
N ARG A 58 7.08 -11.24 8.49
CA ARG A 58 7.60 -10.65 9.72
C ARG A 58 7.15 -9.22 9.85
N GLU A 59 6.98 -8.78 11.09
CA GLU A 59 6.65 -7.40 11.39
C GLU A 59 7.63 -6.87 12.43
N PHE A 60 8.14 -5.67 12.15
CA PHE A 60 9.04 -4.94 13.04
C PHE A 60 8.39 -3.63 13.39
N THR A 61 8.24 -3.35 14.68
CA THR A 61 7.62 -2.12 15.13
C THR A 61 8.61 -1.35 16.00
N THR A 62 8.75 -0.06 15.73
CA THR A 62 9.55 0.82 16.57
C THR A 62 8.63 1.76 17.34
N PRO A 63 8.78 1.89 18.65
CA PRO A 63 8.14 2.99 19.36
C PRO A 63 8.82 4.28 18.91
N GLY A 64 8.04 5.26 18.48
CA GLY A 64 8.57 6.55 18.07
C GLY A 64 9.16 7.31 19.26
N ALA A 65 9.97 8.30 18.95
CA ALA A 65 10.47 9.23 19.96
C ALA A 65 9.27 9.95 20.59
N GLY A 66 9.17 9.91 21.91
CA GLY A 66 8.04 10.46 22.63
C GLY A 66 6.84 9.53 22.75
N GLY A 67 6.91 8.31 22.21
CA GLY A 67 5.90 7.28 22.37
C GLY A 67 4.66 7.44 21.49
N ASP A 68 4.56 8.49 20.68
CA ASP A 68 3.36 8.78 19.91
C ASP A 68 3.45 8.30 18.46
N GLU A 69 4.65 8.24 17.89
CA GLU A 69 4.82 7.78 16.53
C GLU A 69 4.78 6.27 16.46
N ARG A 70 4.03 5.77 15.47
CA ARG A 70 3.85 4.33 15.27
C ARG A 70 4.31 3.98 13.88
N GLN A 71 5.54 3.48 13.82
CA GLN A 71 6.14 3.01 12.57
C GLN A 71 6.31 1.51 12.63
N SER A 72 5.93 0.84 11.58
CA SER A 72 6.19 -0.60 11.45
C SER A 72 6.61 -0.95 10.04
N VAL A 73 7.30 -2.07 9.93
CA VAL A 73 7.77 -2.64 8.67
C VAL A 73 7.29 -4.07 8.61
N THR A 74 6.55 -4.40 7.57
CA THR A 74 6.07 -5.76 7.33
C THR A 74 6.73 -6.30 6.08
N THR A 75 7.40 -7.45 6.19
CA THR A 75 7.86 -8.18 5.01
C THR A 75 6.80 -9.19 4.62
N PHE A 76 6.67 -9.44 3.32
CA PHE A 76 5.62 -10.32 2.82
C PHE A 76 5.99 -10.95 1.50
N THR A 77 5.27 -12.02 1.16
CA THR A 77 5.31 -12.61 -0.17
C THR A 77 3.94 -12.44 -0.82
N ALA A 78 3.94 -12.44 -2.14
CA ALA A 78 2.72 -12.39 -2.94
C ALA A 78 3.02 -12.99 -4.31
N GLU A 79 2.00 -13.07 -5.15
CA GLU A 79 2.17 -13.51 -6.53
C GLU A 79 1.64 -12.45 -7.48
N VAL A 80 2.39 -12.22 -8.56
CA VAL A 80 1.97 -11.38 -9.67
C VAL A 80 1.88 -12.32 -10.88
N GLY A 81 0.64 -12.65 -11.29
CA GLY A 81 0.44 -13.72 -12.24
C GLY A 81 0.95 -15.03 -11.67
N GLU A 82 1.88 -15.68 -12.35
CA GLU A 82 2.47 -16.95 -11.91
C GLU A 82 3.83 -16.78 -11.22
N GLU A 83 4.28 -15.55 -11.05
CA GLU A 83 5.60 -15.28 -10.50
C GLU A 83 5.53 -14.82 -9.06
N SER A 84 6.50 -15.27 -8.26
CA SER A 84 6.57 -14.91 -6.85
C SER A 84 7.19 -13.53 -6.66
N ALA A 85 6.57 -12.74 -5.80
CA ALA A 85 7.08 -11.44 -5.38
C ALA A 85 7.44 -11.48 -3.90
N PHE A 86 8.45 -10.71 -3.54
CA PHE A 86 8.79 -10.43 -2.15
C PHE A 86 8.72 -8.93 -1.95
N GLY A 87 8.10 -8.49 -0.87
CA GLY A 87 7.94 -7.08 -0.63
C GLY A 87 8.12 -6.66 0.80
N THR A 88 8.16 -5.35 0.96
CA THR A 88 8.25 -4.69 2.25
C THR A 88 7.27 -3.53 2.26
N PHE A 89 6.48 -3.44 3.32
CA PHE A 89 5.51 -2.38 3.52
C PHE A 89 5.87 -1.62 4.79
N VAL A 90 6.22 -0.35 4.63
CA VAL A 90 6.56 0.54 5.76
C VAL A 90 5.35 1.43 6.00
N GLN A 91 4.91 1.53 7.25
CA GLN A 91 3.76 2.35 7.58
C GLN A 91 4.01 3.23 8.80
N HIS A 92 3.44 4.43 8.74
CA HIS A 92 3.38 5.38 9.86
C HIS A 92 1.92 5.67 10.18
N LEU A 93 1.55 5.49 11.42
CA LEU A 93 0.18 5.80 11.89
C LEU A 93 0.20 7.04 12.78
N ASP A 94 -0.90 7.79 12.76
CA ASP A 94 -1.09 8.88 13.72
C ASP A 94 -1.68 8.37 15.03
N GLU A 95 -2.00 9.29 15.95
CA GLU A 95 -2.54 8.94 17.25
C GLU A 95 -3.90 8.26 17.16
N ASP A 96 -4.64 8.52 16.09
CA ASP A 96 -5.96 7.91 15.87
C ASP A 96 -5.87 6.56 15.17
N GLY A 97 -4.65 6.10 14.88
CA GLY A 97 -4.44 4.83 14.20
C GLY A 97 -4.64 4.87 12.70
N GLN A 98 -4.72 6.09 12.12
CA GLN A 98 -4.85 6.24 10.67
C GLN A 98 -3.48 6.31 10.00
N LEU A 99 -3.42 5.82 8.77
CA LEU A 99 -2.18 5.79 8.00
C LEU A 99 -1.85 7.19 7.50
N THR A 100 -0.69 7.72 7.89
CA THR A 100 -0.22 9.04 7.44
C THR A 100 0.78 8.93 6.31
N GLU A 101 1.59 7.88 6.30
CA GLU A 101 2.57 7.65 5.27
C GLU A 101 2.82 6.15 5.12
N ALA A 102 2.97 5.70 3.89
CA ALA A 102 3.31 4.32 3.61
C ALA A 102 4.26 4.22 2.43
N THR A 103 5.13 3.22 2.46
CA THR A 103 6.06 2.91 1.37
C THR A 103 5.96 1.44 1.04
N LEU A 104 5.81 1.12 -0.24
CA LEU A 104 5.76 -0.24 -0.73
C LEU A 104 6.97 -0.51 -1.62
N LEU A 105 7.71 -1.56 -1.30
CA LEU A 105 8.86 -2.02 -2.09
C LEU A 105 8.58 -3.44 -2.55
N ILE A 106 8.91 -3.74 -3.81
CA ILE A 106 8.66 -5.05 -4.43
C ILE A 106 9.88 -5.52 -5.19
N ARG A 107 10.20 -6.78 -5.07
CA ARG A 107 11.25 -7.45 -5.84
C ARG A 107 10.77 -8.80 -6.34
N PRO A 108 11.44 -9.41 -7.35
CA PRO A 108 12.52 -8.85 -8.17
C PRO A 108 12.01 -7.90 -9.26
N LEU A 109 12.92 -7.25 -9.95
CA LEU A 109 12.59 -6.19 -10.91
C LEU A 109 11.60 -6.63 -12.00
N GLY A 110 11.77 -7.83 -12.54
CA GLY A 110 10.87 -8.32 -13.59
C GLY A 110 9.43 -8.45 -13.11
N VAL A 111 9.24 -8.93 -11.87
CA VAL A 111 7.91 -9.05 -11.27
C VAL A 111 7.33 -7.67 -10.98
N LEU A 112 8.17 -6.75 -10.50
CA LEU A 112 7.75 -5.36 -10.29
C LEU A 112 7.28 -4.72 -11.59
N LYS A 113 8.00 -4.93 -12.69
CA LYS A 113 7.60 -4.38 -13.99
C LYS A 113 6.25 -4.92 -14.44
N ALA A 114 5.98 -6.20 -14.20
CA ALA A 114 4.69 -6.80 -14.51
C ALA A 114 3.56 -6.16 -13.68
N ALA A 115 3.80 -5.95 -12.40
CA ALA A 115 2.81 -5.30 -11.52
C ALA A 115 2.56 -3.86 -11.96
N VAL A 116 3.60 -3.10 -12.29
CA VAL A 116 3.48 -1.71 -12.76
C VAL A 116 2.68 -1.66 -14.07
N SER A 117 2.90 -2.61 -14.97
CA SER A 117 2.13 -2.68 -16.22
C SER A 117 0.65 -2.91 -15.95
N GLN A 118 0.31 -3.83 -15.04
CA GLN A 118 -1.08 -4.07 -14.65
C GLN A 118 -1.71 -2.83 -14.03
N MET A 119 -0.97 -2.11 -13.18
CA MET A 119 -1.46 -0.88 -12.56
C MET A 119 -1.70 0.22 -13.58
N ARG A 120 -0.82 0.35 -14.57
CA ARG A 120 -0.98 1.33 -15.64
C ARG A 120 -2.27 1.06 -16.43
N ASP A 121 -2.54 -0.20 -16.74
CA ASP A 121 -3.76 -0.58 -17.44
C ASP A 121 -5.00 -0.29 -16.58
N ALA A 122 -4.95 -0.63 -15.28
CA ALA A 122 -6.07 -0.39 -14.38
C ALA A 122 -6.38 1.10 -14.25
N LEU A 123 -5.35 1.95 -14.15
CA LEU A 123 -5.52 3.39 -14.02
C LEU A 123 -5.92 4.06 -15.33
N SER A 124 -5.62 3.47 -16.49
CA SER A 124 -6.10 4.01 -17.75
C SER A 124 -7.60 3.78 -17.91
N THR A 125 -8.13 2.71 -17.35
CA THR A 125 -9.56 2.41 -17.36
C THR A 125 -10.32 3.15 -16.26
N ASP A 126 -9.70 3.32 -15.10
CA ASP A 126 -10.32 3.95 -13.93
C ASP A 126 -9.31 4.93 -13.30
N PRO A 127 -9.21 6.16 -13.84
CA PRO A 127 -8.19 7.12 -13.42
C PRO A 127 -8.32 7.57 -11.95
N LEU A 128 -7.23 8.07 -11.40
CA LEU A 128 -7.23 8.68 -10.07
C LEU A 128 -8.25 9.81 -10.00
N PRO A 129 -8.94 10.01 -8.86
CA PRO A 129 -9.91 11.10 -8.71
C PRO A 129 -9.35 12.47 -9.09
N SER A 130 -8.09 12.75 -8.76
CA SER A 130 -7.47 14.04 -9.06
C SER A 130 -7.21 14.26 -10.56
N ARG A 131 -7.33 13.22 -11.36
CA ARG A 131 -7.08 13.27 -12.81
C ARG A 131 -8.33 13.11 -13.66
N ARG A 132 -9.47 13.19 -13.04
CA ARG A 132 -10.76 13.16 -13.73
C ARG A 132 -11.18 14.53 -14.20
#